data_1b349179bf34dd47401622d95b1515ab
#
_entry.id   1b349179bf34dd47401622d95b1515ab
#
_cell.length_a   1.000
_cell.length_b   1.000
_cell.length_c   1.000
_cell.angle_alpha   90.00
_cell.angle_beta   90.00
_cell.angle_gamma   90.00
#
_symmetry.space_group_name_H-M   'P 1'
#
loop_
_entity.id
_entity.type
_entity.pdbx_description
1 polymer ?
#
loop_
_entity_poly.entity_id
_entity_poly.type
_entity_poly.pdbx_seq_one_letter_code
_entity_poly.pdbx_strand_id
1 'polypeptide(L)'
;MKTNMKFRGLQFIIATGAAILLCSYVIHTSSISVKADSALGHEKDKLLVNILMKSLDNGHYQPKDVNDEFSKGAFNLYLERLDFSKRFLLAQDVEALRAYEFMIDDQLKAQDFTLFNKSWEVLQVRMKESQAYYKEALAEPFDFSLNEEIELDEEKRDFAATRDELKDQWRKILKYQVLTRIHQMEEEQAEAREESDTATVDSFEVLEEKARKKVLKSQDRFFDRMMKWDQNDQMEVYVNSITNVFGPHTGYFAPKKKEXX
;
A
#
# COMPACT_ATOMS: atom_id res chain seq x y z
N MET A 1 -45.99 30.34 35.42
CA MET A 1 -45.78 28.98 35.95
C MET A 1 -44.31 28.67 35.82
N LYS A 2 -43.59 28.59 36.95
CA LYS A 2 -42.15 28.34 37.00
C LYS A 2 -41.92 26.86 37.14
N THR A 3 -41.14 26.27 36.25
CA THR A 3 -40.75 24.86 36.31
C THR A 3 -39.28 24.73 36.68
N ASN A 4 -39.04 24.07 37.79
CA ASN A 4 -37.69 23.83 38.36
C ASN A 4 -36.95 22.74 37.57
N MET A 5 -35.74 23.05 37.18
CA MET A 5 -34.78 22.11 36.61
C MET A 5 -33.79 21.70 37.70
N LYS A 6 -33.86 20.41 38.09
CA LYS A 6 -32.95 19.87 39.12
C LYS A 6 -31.78 19.09 38.46
N PHE A 7 -30.62 19.40 38.94
CA PHE A 7 -29.31 18.83 38.58
C PHE A 7 -29.23 17.31 38.67
N ARG A 8 -28.71 16.71 37.61
CA ARG A 8 -28.11 15.38 37.61
C ARG A 8 -26.67 15.50 37.12
N GLY A 9 -25.79 15.80 38.02
CA GLY A 9 -24.38 15.97 37.68
C GLY A 9 -23.47 15.58 38.83
N LEU A 10 -23.40 14.28 39.16
CA LEU A 10 -22.32 13.79 40.02
C LEU A 10 -22.10 12.29 39.95
N GLN A 11 -22.20 11.70 38.77
CA GLN A 11 -21.86 10.24 38.63
C GLN A 11 -20.96 9.90 37.47
N PHE A 12 -20.29 10.89 36.83
CA PHE A 12 -19.47 10.62 35.65
C PHE A 12 -17.94 10.69 35.90
N ILE A 13 -17.48 10.87 37.13
CA ILE A 13 -16.05 11.11 37.38
C ILE A 13 -15.26 9.86 37.81
N ILE A 14 -15.94 8.74 38.16
CA ILE A 14 -15.23 7.57 38.69
C ILE A 14 -14.92 6.52 37.60
N ALA A 15 -15.55 6.60 36.42
CA ALA A 15 -15.35 5.61 35.36
C ALA A 15 -14.14 5.88 34.44
N THR A 16 -13.58 7.09 34.45
CA THR A 16 -12.49 7.47 33.57
C THR A 16 -11.08 7.13 34.08
N GLY A 17 -10.93 6.92 35.39
CA GLY A 17 -9.61 6.62 35.97
C GLY A 17 -9.12 5.20 35.74
N ALA A 18 -10.03 4.22 35.65
CA ALA A 18 -9.66 2.82 35.47
C ALA A 18 -9.32 2.46 34.02
N ALA A 19 -9.90 3.17 33.05
CA ALA A 19 -9.63 2.95 31.63
C ALA A 19 -8.23 3.40 31.19
N ILE A 20 -7.72 4.47 31.80
CA ILE A 20 -6.40 5.03 31.48
C ILE A 20 -5.26 4.12 31.99
N LEU A 21 -5.45 3.48 33.14
CA LEU A 21 -4.44 2.57 33.72
C LEU A 21 -4.35 1.25 32.93
N LEU A 22 -5.45 0.75 32.37
CA LEU A 22 -5.46 -0.44 31.53
C LEU A 22 -4.82 -0.21 30.15
N CYS A 23 -5.02 0.96 29.55
CA CYS A 23 -4.35 1.33 28.30
C CYS A 23 -2.83 1.47 28.46
N SER A 24 -2.36 1.99 29.60
CA SER A 24 -0.93 2.14 29.87
C SER A 24 -0.23 0.78 30.05
N TYR A 25 -0.94 -0.22 30.60
CA TYR A 25 -0.39 -1.56 30.80
C TYR A 25 -0.29 -2.35 29.49
N VAL A 26 -1.28 -2.21 28.61
CA VAL A 26 -1.27 -2.89 27.31
C VAL A 26 -0.19 -2.30 26.37
N ILE A 27 0.06 -0.99 26.45
CA ILE A 27 1.11 -0.35 25.65
C ILE A 27 2.52 -0.80 26.11
N HIS A 28 2.69 -1.09 27.40
CA HIS A 28 4.00 -1.49 27.94
C HIS A 28 4.37 -2.95 27.63
N THR A 29 3.38 -3.85 27.48
CA THR A 29 3.66 -5.24 27.14
C THR A 29 3.85 -5.49 25.65
N SER A 30 3.32 -4.59 24.78
CA SER A 30 3.50 -4.69 23.32
C SER A 30 4.90 -4.28 22.88
N SER A 31 5.62 -3.49 23.69
CA SER A 31 6.95 -2.96 23.33
C SER A 31 8.07 -3.99 23.43
N ILE A 32 7.86 -5.10 24.12
CA ILE A 32 8.91 -6.10 24.33
C ILE A 32 8.98 -7.12 23.18
N SER A 33 7.83 -7.41 22.54
CA SER A 33 7.78 -8.36 21.42
C SER A 33 8.32 -7.74 20.10
N VAL A 34 8.12 -6.44 19.91
CA VAL A 34 8.56 -5.73 18.68
C VAL A 34 10.09 -5.59 18.62
N LYS A 35 10.77 -5.48 19.77
CA LYS A 35 12.24 -5.31 19.81
C LYS A 35 13.03 -6.58 19.47
N ALA A 36 12.49 -7.76 19.77
CA ALA A 36 13.17 -9.01 19.48
C ALA A 36 13.11 -9.40 17.99
N ASP A 37 11.96 -9.15 17.35
CA ASP A 37 11.77 -9.38 15.90
C ASP A 37 12.58 -8.38 15.06
N SER A 38 12.67 -7.13 15.51
CA SER A 38 13.45 -6.11 14.81
C SER A 38 14.97 -6.38 14.84
N ALA A 39 15.47 -6.98 15.93
CA ALA A 39 16.90 -7.30 16.05
C ALA A 39 17.32 -8.43 15.09
N LEU A 40 16.50 -9.45 14.92
CA LEU A 40 16.77 -10.57 13.99
C LEU A 40 16.64 -10.11 12.52
N GLY A 41 15.72 -9.19 12.22
CA GLY A 41 15.60 -8.56 10.92
C GLY A 41 16.85 -7.76 10.57
N HIS A 42 17.36 -6.95 11.50
CA HIS A 42 18.52 -6.10 11.31
C HIS A 42 19.82 -6.89 10.97
N GLU A 43 20.01 -8.08 11.52
CA GLU A 43 21.18 -8.91 11.20
C GLU A 43 21.12 -9.44 9.76
N LYS A 44 19.96 -9.85 9.29
CA LYS A 44 19.75 -10.25 7.89
C LYS A 44 19.93 -9.08 6.93
N ASP A 45 19.40 -7.92 7.30
CA ASP A 45 19.50 -6.70 6.48
C ASP A 45 20.97 -6.27 6.34
N LYS A 46 21.74 -6.32 7.42
CA LYS A 46 23.20 -6.05 7.39
C LYS A 46 23.94 -7.02 6.49
N LEU A 47 23.57 -8.30 6.52
CA LEU A 47 24.16 -9.31 5.65
C LEU A 47 23.85 -9.01 4.17
N LEU A 48 22.60 -8.61 3.87
CA LEU A 48 22.18 -8.23 2.51
C LEU A 48 22.96 -7.03 1.99
N VAL A 49 23.15 -6.00 2.84
CA VAL A 49 23.94 -4.82 2.46
C VAL A 49 25.41 -5.19 2.25
N ASN A 50 25.97 -6.04 3.09
CA ASN A 50 27.35 -6.52 2.91
C ASN A 50 27.50 -7.28 1.59
N ILE A 51 26.54 -8.12 1.24
CA ILE A 51 26.50 -8.83 -0.05
C ILE A 51 26.40 -7.82 -1.19
N LEU A 52 25.51 -6.83 -1.08
CA LEU A 52 25.32 -5.76 -2.06
C LEU A 52 26.62 -4.97 -2.26
N MET A 53 27.25 -4.51 -1.17
CA MET A 53 28.49 -3.72 -1.24
C MET A 53 29.62 -4.55 -1.88
N LYS A 54 29.77 -5.83 -1.52
CA LYS A 54 30.74 -6.73 -2.15
C LYS A 54 30.45 -6.95 -3.62
N SER A 55 29.18 -7.04 -4.01
CA SER A 55 28.76 -7.19 -5.41
C SER A 55 29.12 -5.95 -6.23
N LEU A 56 28.93 -4.78 -5.64
CA LEU A 56 29.31 -3.49 -6.27
C LEU A 56 30.85 -3.39 -6.40
N ASP A 57 31.60 -3.78 -5.37
CA ASP A 57 33.08 -3.76 -5.39
C ASP A 57 33.65 -4.72 -6.44
N ASN A 58 33.04 -5.89 -6.60
CA ASN A 58 33.51 -6.94 -7.54
C ASN A 58 33.04 -6.74 -8.97
N GLY A 59 32.10 -5.82 -9.20
CA GLY A 59 31.39 -5.66 -10.48
C GLY A 59 31.92 -4.55 -11.39
N HIS A 60 33.22 -4.22 -11.36
CA HIS A 60 33.83 -3.15 -12.17
C HIS A 60 33.29 -1.72 -11.88
N TYR A 61 32.49 -1.55 -10.84
CA TYR A 61 32.02 -0.23 -10.44
C TYR A 61 33.01 0.40 -9.45
N GLN A 62 33.37 1.63 -9.69
CA GLN A 62 34.29 2.34 -8.79
C GLN A 62 33.49 2.90 -7.60
N PRO A 63 34.04 2.85 -6.38
CA PRO A 63 33.36 3.42 -5.21
C PRO A 63 32.98 4.90 -5.36
N LYS A 64 33.66 5.65 -6.20
CA LYS A 64 33.36 7.05 -6.52
C LYS A 64 32.02 7.23 -7.25
N ASP A 65 31.47 6.15 -7.82
CA ASP A 65 30.19 6.21 -8.53
C ASP A 65 29.01 6.12 -7.57
N VAL A 66 29.25 5.80 -6.29
CA VAL A 66 28.23 5.71 -5.23
C VAL A 66 28.21 7.05 -4.49
N ASN A 67 27.36 7.96 -4.94
CA ASN A 67 27.31 9.38 -4.53
C ASN A 67 25.85 9.87 -4.49
N ASP A 68 25.65 11.18 -4.29
CA ASP A 68 24.33 11.81 -4.23
C ASP A 68 23.48 11.56 -5.49
N GLU A 69 24.08 11.59 -6.68
CA GLU A 69 23.35 11.37 -7.94
C GLU A 69 22.89 9.90 -8.04
N PHE A 70 23.76 8.99 -7.63
CA PHE A 70 23.40 7.57 -7.48
C PHE A 70 22.25 7.42 -6.48
N SER A 71 22.34 8.06 -5.31
CA SER A 71 21.32 8.03 -4.26
C SER A 71 19.96 8.50 -4.80
N LYS A 72 19.96 9.62 -5.52
CA LYS A 72 18.75 10.17 -6.16
C LYS A 72 18.13 9.19 -7.16
N GLY A 73 18.96 8.58 -8.01
CA GLY A 73 18.47 7.57 -8.97
C GLY A 73 17.86 6.36 -8.28
N ALA A 74 18.55 5.82 -7.26
CA ALA A 74 18.07 4.68 -6.47
C ALA A 74 16.77 5.02 -5.72
N PHE A 75 16.70 6.21 -5.14
CA PHE A 75 15.51 6.68 -4.43
C PHE A 75 14.31 6.76 -5.37
N ASN A 76 14.46 7.40 -6.53
CA ASN A 76 13.36 7.57 -7.48
C ASN A 76 12.85 6.21 -8.00
N LEU A 77 13.77 5.29 -8.32
CA LEU A 77 13.39 3.96 -8.76
C LEU A 77 12.70 3.17 -7.63
N TYR A 78 13.18 3.30 -6.40
CA TYR A 78 12.56 2.66 -5.24
C TYR A 78 11.17 3.22 -4.96
N LEU A 79 11.02 4.54 -4.98
CA LEU A 79 9.72 5.20 -4.76
C LEU A 79 8.69 4.76 -5.83
N GLU A 80 9.11 4.70 -7.08
CA GLU A 80 8.28 4.19 -8.18
C GLU A 80 7.81 2.77 -7.89
N ARG A 81 8.71 1.89 -7.49
CA ARG A 81 8.39 0.48 -7.19
C ARG A 81 7.57 0.30 -5.90
N LEU A 82 7.70 1.24 -4.97
CA LEU A 82 6.98 1.21 -3.69
C LEU A 82 5.47 1.40 -3.88
N ASP A 83 5.07 2.31 -4.78
CA ASP A 83 3.64 2.58 -5.08
C ASP A 83 3.50 3.15 -6.50
N PHE A 84 3.78 2.32 -7.51
CA PHE A 84 3.72 2.71 -8.93
C PHE A 84 2.36 3.31 -9.30
N SER A 85 1.30 2.70 -8.84
CA SER A 85 -0.07 3.13 -9.19
C SER A 85 -0.58 4.30 -8.34
N LYS A 86 0.21 4.78 -7.37
CA LYS A 86 -0.12 5.90 -6.46
C LYS A 86 -1.47 5.69 -5.76
N ARG A 87 -1.70 4.45 -5.30
CA ARG A 87 -2.96 4.03 -4.66
C ARG A 87 -2.85 3.81 -3.16
N PHE A 88 -1.67 3.99 -2.59
CA PHE A 88 -1.44 3.77 -1.17
C PHE A 88 -0.91 5.03 -0.49
N LEU A 89 0.25 5.51 -0.91
CA LEU A 89 0.93 6.62 -0.25
C LEU A 89 0.21 7.95 -0.49
N LEU A 90 0.31 8.83 0.51
CA LEU A 90 -0.10 10.23 0.38
C LEU A 90 1.11 11.09 -0.04
N ALA A 91 0.84 12.25 -0.61
CA ALA A 91 1.89 13.22 -0.97
C ALA A 91 2.80 13.55 0.23
N GLN A 92 2.23 13.69 1.43
CA GLN A 92 3.01 13.95 2.66
C GLN A 92 3.94 12.78 3.03
N ASP A 93 3.54 11.53 2.73
CA ASP A 93 4.39 10.35 2.99
C ASP A 93 5.61 10.39 2.05
N VAL A 94 5.36 10.67 0.77
CA VAL A 94 6.41 10.78 -0.24
C VAL A 94 7.38 11.90 0.12
N GLU A 95 6.87 13.06 0.56
CA GLU A 95 7.70 14.19 0.98
C GLU A 95 8.57 13.85 2.19
N ALA A 96 8.01 13.10 3.16
CA ALA A 96 8.77 12.64 4.32
C ALA A 96 9.88 11.65 3.93
N LEU A 97 9.64 10.77 2.94
CA LEU A 97 10.66 9.86 2.43
C LEU A 97 11.70 10.60 1.59
N ARG A 98 11.31 11.66 0.89
CA ARG A 98 12.20 12.47 0.04
C ARG A 98 13.33 13.14 0.84
N ALA A 99 13.19 13.29 2.15
CA ALA A 99 14.28 13.75 3.03
C ALA A 99 15.52 12.84 2.93
N TYR A 100 15.37 11.62 2.43
CA TYR A 100 16.45 10.62 2.28
C TYR A 100 16.93 10.47 0.83
N GLU A 101 16.45 11.32 -0.10
CA GLU A 101 16.72 11.21 -1.54
C GLU A 101 18.22 11.15 -1.88
N PHE A 102 19.02 11.88 -1.12
CA PHE A 102 20.48 11.96 -1.34
C PHE A 102 21.30 11.19 -0.29
N MET A 103 20.66 10.29 0.47
CA MET A 103 21.30 9.66 1.62
C MET A 103 21.52 8.15 1.47
N ILE A 104 21.11 7.55 0.34
CA ILE A 104 21.19 6.08 0.17
C ILE A 104 22.65 5.61 0.23
N ASP A 105 23.57 6.33 -0.43
CA ASP A 105 24.99 5.98 -0.43
C ASP A 105 25.59 6.05 0.98
N ASP A 106 25.25 7.07 1.76
CA ASP A 106 25.69 7.23 3.14
C ASP A 106 25.09 6.15 4.05
N GLN A 107 23.79 5.86 3.86
CA GLN A 107 23.11 4.80 4.61
C GLN A 107 23.70 3.43 4.30
N LEU A 108 24.04 3.15 3.04
CA LEU A 108 24.70 1.89 2.66
C LEU A 108 26.07 1.77 3.33
N LYS A 109 26.89 2.82 3.30
CA LYS A 109 28.21 2.84 3.94
C LYS A 109 28.11 2.67 5.46
N ALA A 110 27.08 3.26 6.07
CA ALA A 110 26.84 3.19 7.52
C ALA A 110 26.05 1.93 7.93
N GLN A 111 25.60 1.10 6.99
CA GLN A 111 24.68 -0.02 7.23
C GLN A 111 23.39 0.44 7.96
N ASP A 112 22.90 1.62 7.56
CA ASP A 112 21.69 2.23 8.09
C ASP A 112 20.51 1.96 7.16
N PHE A 113 19.37 1.53 7.72
CA PHE A 113 18.15 1.17 6.98
C PHE A 113 17.00 2.13 7.28
N THR A 114 17.31 3.36 7.69
CA THR A 114 16.28 4.32 8.10
C THR A 114 15.25 4.57 7.00
N LEU A 115 15.68 4.83 5.77
CA LEU A 115 14.76 5.03 4.63
C LEU A 115 13.87 3.79 4.42
N PHE A 116 14.49 2.61 4.35
CA PHE A 116 13.77 1.35 4.15
C PHE A 116 12.72 1.14 5.25
N ASN A 117 13.11 1.25 6.52
CA ASN A 117 12.23 1.01 7.66
C ASN A 117 11.04 1.98 7.65
N LYS A 118 11.29 3.28 7.42
CA LYS A 118 10.23 4.29 7.33
C LYS A 118 9.26 4.01 6.18
N SER A 119 9.78 3.67 5.01
CA SER A 119 8.95 3.38 3.84
C SER A 119 8.10 2.12 4.07
N TRP A 120 8.65 1.09 4.69
CA TRP A 120 7.93 -0.14 5.02
C TRP A 120 6.80 0.13 6.03
N GLU A 121 7.10 0.86 7.11
CA GLU A 121 6.11 1.22 8.14
C GLU A 121 4.92 1.99 7.54
N VAL A 122 5.20 3.02 6.75
CA VAL A 122 4.13 3.83 6.15
C VAL A 122 3.32 3.01 5.15
N LEU A 123 3.98 2.20 4.32
CA LEU A 123 3.30 1.35 3.33
C LEU A 123 2.32 0.38 4.02
N GLN A 124 2.73 -0.25 5.12
CA GLN A 124 1.88 -1.17 5.89
C GLN A 124 0.62 -0.47 6.41
N VAL A 125 0.77 0.73 6.95
CA VAL A 125 -0.38 1.53 7.45
C VAL A 125 -1.31 1.87 6.28
N ARG A 126 -0.77 2.38 5.18
CA ARG A 126 -1.56 2.82 4.02
C ARG A 126 -2.27 1.65 3.32
N MET A 127 -1.65 0.48 3.26
CA MET A 127 -2.27 -0.72 2.69
C MET A 127 -3.51 -1.12 3.50
N LYS A 128 -3.42 -1.08 4.83
CA LYS A 128 -4.57 -1.38 5.71
C LYS A 128 -5.70 -0.36 5.54
N GLU A 129 -5.36 0.93 5.42
CA GLU A 129 -6.34 1.99 5.14
C GLU A 129 -7.03 1.75 3.80
N SER A 130 -6.26 1.45 2.75
CA SER A 130 -6.78 1.19 1.40
C SER A 130 -7.67 -0.07 1.36
N GLN A 131 -7.35 -1.07 2.17
CA GLN A 131 -8.22 -2.26 2.32
C GLN A 131 -9.61 -1.87 2.84
N ALA A 132 -9.69 -0.92 3.76
CA ALA A 132 -10.98 -0.41 4.24
C ALA A 132 -11.69 0.39 3.14
N TYR A 133 -10.97 1.17 2.34
CA TYR A 133 -11.55 2.00 1.27
C TYR A 133 -12.25 1.16 0.20
N TYR A 134 -11.61 0.09 -0.32
CA TYR A 134 -12.26 -0.72 -1.34
C TYR A 134 -13.48 -1.47 -0.81
N LYS A 135 -13.40 -1.96 0.43
CA LYS A 135 -14.53 -2.67 1.06
C LYS A 135 -15.73 -1.75 1.22
N GLU A 136 -15.51 -0.53 1.67
CA GLU A 136 -16.57 0.47 1.83
C GLU A 136 -17.16 0.87 0.47
N ALA A 137 -16.31 1.15 -0.52
CA ALA A 137 -16.75 1.59 -1.84
C ALA A 137 -17.58 0.51 -2.57
N LEU A 138 -17.27 -0.77 -2.36
CA LEU A 138 -17.96 -1.89 -3.02
C LEU A 138 -19.10 -2.48 -2.20
N ALA A 139 -19.42 -1.91 -1.02
CA ALA A 139 -20.51 -2.37 -0.16
C ALA A 139 -21.88 -2.04 -0.76
N GLU A 140 -22.01 -0.88 -1.44
CA GLU A 140 -23.27 -0.37 -1.98
C GLU A 140 -23.14 -0.13 -3.48
N PRO A 141 -24.27 -0.13 -4.23
CA PRO A 141 -24.25 0.17 -5.66
C PRO A 141 -23.69 1.57 -5.96
N PHE A 142 -22.97 1.68 -7.08
CA PHE A 142 -22.45 2.98 -7.54
C PHE A 142 -23.55 3.81 -8.22
N ASP A 143 -23.48 5.12 -8.02
CA ASP A 143 -24.34 6.09 -8.72
C ASP A 143 -23.66 6.48 -10.05
N PHE A 144 -24.11 5.87 -11.14
CA PHE A 144 -23.58 6.13 -12.49
C PHE A 144 -24.22 7.37 -13.15
N SER A 145 -25.15 8.04 -12.51
CA SER A 145 -25.71 9.31 -13.01
C SER A 145 -24.76 10.49 -12.80
N LEU A 146 -23.80 10.34 -11.86
CA LEU A 146 -22.83 11.38 -11.55
C LEU A 146 -21.73 11.43 -12.63
N ASN A 147 -21.55 12.63 -13.20
CA ASN A 147 -20.45 12.88 -14.15
C ASN A 147 -19.16 13.12 -13.37
N GLU A 148 -18.28 12.14 -13.40
CA GLU A 148 -17.02 12.14 -12.65
C GLU A 148 -15.84 11.81 -13.57
N GLU A 149 -14.68 12.33 -13.25
CA GLU A 149 -13.46 12.09 -13.99
C GLU A 149 -12.44 11.36 -13.12
N ILE A 150 -11.62 10.55 -13.76
CA ILE A 150 -10.50 9.86 -13.13
C ILE A 150 -9.33 9.77 -14.11
N GLU A 151 -8.11 9.98 -13.62
CA GLU A 151 -6.89 9.75 -14.40
C GLU A 151 -6.57 8.26 -14.40
N LEU A 152 -6.63 7.64 -15.56
CA LEU A 152 -6.34 6.21 -15.73
C LEU A 152 -4.84 5.95 -15.98
N ASP A 153 -4.12 6.95 -16.47
CA ASP A 153 -2.68 6.86 -16.71
C ASP A 153 -1.94 7.00 -15.37
N GLU A 154 -1.39 5.90 -14.90
CA GLU A 154 -0.71 5.84 -13.60
C GLU A 154 0.51 6.76 -13.54
N GLU A 155 1.17 7.02 -14.67
CA GLU A 155 2.31 7.95 -14.73
C GLU A 155 1.86 9.41 -14.49
N LYS A 156 0.68 9.78 -14.99
CA LYS A 156 0.12 11.13 -14.84
C LYS A 156 -0.63 11.34 -13.52
N ARG A 157 -0.97 10.27 -12.84
CA ARG A 157 -1.67 10.38 -11.57
C ARG A 157 -0.75 10.98 -10.50
N ASP A 158 -1.28 11.87 -9.69
CA ASP A 158 -0.57 12.44 -8.54
C ASP A 158 -0.87 11.64 -7.27
N PHE A 159 0.03 11.68 -6.30
CA PHE A 159 -0.24 11.19 -4.95
C PHE A 159 -1.31 12.07 -4.30
N ALA A 160 -2.32 11.44 -3.72
CA ALA A 160 -3.40 12.14 -3.03
C ALA A 160 -2.85 13.00 -1.88
N ALA A 161 -3.37 14.21 -1.72
CA ALA A 161 -2.94 15.10 -0.64
C ALA A 161 -3.49 14.66 0.72
N THR A 162 -4.68 14.05 0.74
CA THR A 162 -5.37 13.65 1.98
C THR A 162 -5.92 12.22 1.87
N ARG A 163 -6.25 11.66 3.06
CA ARG A 163 -6.93 10.34 3.13
C ARG A 163 -8.29 10.36 2.42
N ASP A 164 -9.03 11.45 2.55
CA ASP A 164 -10.35 11.57 1.90
C ASP A 164 -10.21 11.59 0.38
N GLU A 165 -9.20 12.31 -0.13
CA GLU A 165 -8.89 12.31 -1.56
C GLU A 165 -8.48 10.92 -2.04
N LEU A 166 -7.62 10.22 -1.31
CA LEU A 166 -7.20 8.86 -1.65
C LEU A 166 -8.39 7.90 -1.65
N LYS A 167 -9.25 8.00 -0.65
CA LYS A 167 -10.48 7.21 -0.55
C LYS A 167 -11.41 7.47 -1.75
N ASP A 168 -11.56 8.73 -2.17
CA ASP A 168 -12.37 9.08 -3.34
C ASP A 168 -11.72 8.57 -4.64
N GLN A 169 -10.39 8.63 -4.76
CA GLN A 169 -9.67 8.03 -5.89
C GLN A 169 -9.94 6.52 -5.96
N TRP A 170 -9.88 5.80 -4.82
CA TRP A 170 -10.24 4.38 -4.75
C TRP A 170 -11.67 4.15 -5.23
N ARG A 171 -12.63 4.92 -4.73
CA ARG A 171 -14.05 4.82 -5.12
C ARG A 171 -14.20 4.98 -6.64
N LYS A 172 -13.58 5.98 -7.23
CA LYS A 172 -13.66 6.27 -8.68
C LYS A 172 -13.01 5.16 -9.52
N ILE A 173 -11.84 4.66 -9.10
CA ILE A 173 -11.17 3.53 -9.78
C ILE A 173 -12.08 2.31 -9.79
N LEU A 174 -12.68 2.00 -8.64
CA LEU A 174 -13.58 0.83 -8.50
C LEU A 174 -14.87 1.02 -9.30
N LYS A 175 -15.46 2.22 -9.27
CA LYS A 175 -16.62 2.56 -10.09
C LYS A 175 -16.32 2.34 -11.59
N TYR A 176 -15.16 2.79 -12.06
CA TYR A 176 -14.71 2.56 -13.44
C TYR A 176 -14.55 1.06 -13.72
N GLN A 177 -13.95 0.29 -12.83
CA GLN A 177 -13.80 -1.16 -13.00
C GLN A 177 -15.16 -1.87 -13.07
N VAL A 178 -16.11 -1.46 -12.23
CA VAL A 178 -17.49 -2.02 -12.25
C VAL A 178 -18.16 -1.67 -13.56
N LEU A 179 -18.09 -0.40 -14.02
CA LEU A 179 -18.69 0.05 -15.28
C LEU A 179 -18.12 -0.72 -16.47
N THR A 180 -16.81 -0.89 -16.52
CA THR A 180 -16.14 -1.65 -17.60
C THR A 180 -16.66 -3.10 -17.64
N ARG A 181 -16.87 -3.70 -16.47
CA ARG A 181 -17.38 -5.07 -16.38
C ARG A 181 -18.87 -5.16 -16.75
N ILE A 182 -19.66 -4.16 -16.40
CA ILE A 182 -21.07 -4.08 -16.83
C ILE A 182 -21.13 -4.06 -18.37
N HIS A 183 -20.35 -3.18 -18.99
CA HIS A 183 -20.29 -3.05 -20.45
C HIS A 183 -19.93 -4.38 -21.12
N GLN A 184 -18.91 -5.07 -20.60
CA GLN A 184 -18.53 -6.38 -21.09
C GLN A 184 -19.70 -7.39 -21.00
N MET A 185 -20.42 -7.38 -19.89
CA MET A 185 -21.57 -8.27 -19.69
C MET A 185 -22.75 -7.91 -20.60
N GLU A 186 -22.95 -6.62 -20.88
CA GLU A 186 -23.97 -6.17 -21.87
C GLU A 186 -23.63 -6.66 -23.27
N GLU A 187 -22.35 -6.59 -23.67
CA GLU A 187 -21.88 -7.12 -24.96
C GLU A 187 -22.12 -8.63 -25.06
N GLU A 188 -21.76 -9.39 -24.01
CA GLU A 188 -21.99 -10.83 -23.93
C GLU A 188 -23.49 -11.18 -24.07
N GLN A 189 -24.37 -10.39 -23.44
CA GLN A 189 -25.83 -10.58 -23.56
C GLN A 189 -26.34 -10.25 -24.96
N ALA A 190 -25.83 -9.20 -25.60
CA ALA A 190 -26.20 -8.84 -26.96
C ALA A 190 -25.82 -9.94 -27.95
N GLU A 191 -24.61 -10.49 -27.84
CA GLU A 191 -24.15 -11.61 -28.65
C GLU A 191 -25.03 -12.87 -28.46
N ALA A 192 -25.33 -13.20 -27.20
CA ALA A 192 -26.21 -14.34 -26.88
C ALA A 192 -27.61 -14.20 -27.50
N ARG A 193 -28.11 -12.96 -27.57
CA ARG A 193 -29.43 -12.67 -28.20
C ARG A 193 -29.37 -12.85 -29.73
N GLU A 194 -28.28 -12.52 -30.36
CA GLU A 194 -28.13 -12.75 -31.79
C GLU A 194 -28.10 -14.25 -32.12
N GLU A 195 -27.61 -15.08 -31.20
CA GLU A 195 -27.56 -16.54 -31.37
C GLU A 195 -28.87 -17.23 -31.00
N SER A 196 -29.66 -16.64 -30.08
CA SER A 196 -30.89 -17.27 -29.59
C SER A 196 -31.88 -16.23 -29.07
N ASP A 197 -33.09 -16.21 -29.67
CA ASP A 197 -34.21 -15.34 -29.23
C ASP A 197 -34.67 -15.62 -27.80
N THR A 198 -34.31 -16.79 -27.24
CA THR A 198 -34.69 -17.18 -25.87
C THR A 198 -33.62 -16.79 -24.82
N ALA A 199 -32.52 -16.17 -25.23
CA ALA A 199 -31.49 -15.74 -24.31
C ALA A 199 -32.05 -14.73 -23.30
N THR A 200 -31.78 -14.95 -22.02
CA THR A 200 -32.18 -14.04 -20.94
C THR A 200 -31.29 -12.82 -20.90
N VAL A 201 -31.90 -11.68 -20.61
CA VAL A 201 -31.17 -10.39 -20.48
C VAL A 201 -31.40 -9.87 -19.07
N ASP A 202 -30.32 -9.70 -18.34
CA ASP A 202 -30.34 -9.09 -17.01
C ASP A 202 -30.52 -7.56 -17.13
N SER A 203 -31.22 -6.96 -16.18
CA SER A 203 -31.31 -5.52 -16.10
C SER A 203 -29.97 -4.91 -15.66
N PHE A 204 -29.83 -3.61 -15.85
CA PHE A 204 -28.61 -2.86 -15.44
C PHE A 204 -28.30 -3.10 -13.94
N GLU A 205 -29.31 -3.10 -13.09
CA GLU A 205 -29.14 -3.28 -11.64
C GLU A 205 -28.57 -4.67 -11.31
N VAL A 206 -29.04 -5.70 -12.03
CA VAL A 206 -28.56 -7.08 -11.87
C VAL A 206 -27.10 -7.17 -12.36
N LEU A 207 -26.81 -6.55 -13.51
CA LEU A 207 -25.44 -6.51 -14.05
C LEU A 207 -24.50 -5.75 -13.10
N GLU A 208 -24.94 -4.62 -12.53
CA GLU A 208 -24.16 -3.86 -11.55
C GLU A 208 -23.81 -4.72 -10.32
N GLU A 209 -24.80 -5.38 -9.75
CA GLU A 209 -24.56 -6.25 -8.59
C GLU A 209 -23.56 -7.37 -8.92
N LYS A 210 -23.72 -8.02 -10.07
CA LYS A 210 -22.80 -9.08 -10.52
C LYS A 210 -21.38 -8.54 -10.74
N ALA A 211 -21.27 -7.40 -11.43
CA ALA A 211 -19.99 -6.75 -11.72
C ALA A 211 -19.29 -6.32 -10.44
N ARG A 212 -20.02 -5.67 -9.52
CA ARG A 212 -19.50 -5.20 -8.23
C ARG A 212 -18.99 -6.38 -7.37
N LYS A 213 -19.71 -7.49 -7.32
CA LYS A 213 -19.28 -8.72 -6.63
C LYS A 213 -17.99 -9.30 -7.25
N LYS A 214 -17.87 -9.29 -8.59
CA LYS A 214 -16.65 -9.76 -9.29
C LYS A 214 -15.47 -8.84 -8.98
N VAL A 215 -15.67 -7.53 -8.97
CA VAL A 215 -14.62 -6.55 -8.61
C VAL A 215 -14.20 -6.75 -7.15
N LEU A 216 -15.15 -6.88 -6.23
CA LEU A 216 -14.87 -7.14 -4.81
C LEU A 216 -13.98 -8.38 -4.65
N LYS A 217 -14.37 -9.49 -5.27
CA LYS A 217 -13.58 -10.73 -5.22
C LYS A 217 -12.17 -10.55 -5.79
N SER A 218 -12.02 -9.71 -6.83
CA SER A 218 -10.71 -9.40 -7.40
C SER A 218 -9.86 -8.58 -6.42
N GLN A 219 -10.45 -7.59 -5.76
CA GLN A 219 -9.76 -6.78 -4.75
C GLN A 219 -9.37 -7.63 -3.51
N ASP A 220 -10.27 -8.50 -3.06
CA ASP A 220 -9.98 -9.41 -1.94
C ASP A 220 -8.72 -10.25 -2.27
N ARG A 221 -8.67 -10.87 -3.45
CA ARG A 221 -7.52 -11.67 -3.88
C ARG A 221 -6.24 -10.82 -4.00
N PHE A 222 -6.35 -9.60 -4.50
CA PHE A 222 -5.20 -8.68 -4.59
C PHE A 222 -4.66 -8.37 -3.19
N PHE A 223 -5.54 -7.97 -2.26
CA PHE A 223 -5.12 -7.62 -0.90
C PHE A 223 -4.66 -8.85 -0.12
N ASP A 224 -5.23 -10.03 -0.34
CA ASP A 224 -4.74 -11.28 0.26
C ASP A 224 -3.28 -11.56 -0.14
N ARG A 225 -2.90 -11.28 -1.39
CA ARG A 225 -1.50 -11.39 -1.82
C ARG A 225 -0.64 -10.29 -1.21
N MET A 226 -1.12 -9.04 -1.24
CA MET A 226 -0.37 -7.89 -0.70
C MET A 226 -0.11 -8.02 0.80
N MET A 227 -1.07 -8.57 1.56
CA MET A 227 -0.92 -8.76 3.01
C MET A 227 0.04 -9.90 3.38
N LYS A 228 0.36 -10.78 2.42
CA LYS A 228 1.40 -11.81 2.59
C LYS A 228 2.79 -11.30 2.27
N TRP A 229 2.88 -10.13 1.62
CA TRP A 229 4.13 -9.46 1.30
C TRP A 229 4.81 -9.05 2.60
N ASP A 230 6.00 -9.58 2.85
CA ASP A 230 6.69 -9.35 4.11
C ASP A 230 7.86 -8.35 3.95
N GLN A 231 8.53 -8.05 5.04
CA GLN A 231 9.64 -7.10 5.06
C GLN A 231 10.81 -7.59 4.19
N ASN A 232 11.03 -8.91 4.08
CA ASN A 232 12.10 -9.46 3.23
C ASN A 232 11.77 -9.29 1.74
N ASP A 233 10.50 -9.48 1.36
CA ASP A 233 10.05 -9.23 -0.01
C ASP A 233 10.27 -7.74 -0.39
N GLN A 234 9.94 -6.84 0.53
CA GLN A 234 10.13 -5.41 0.31
C GLN A 234 11.62 -5.04 0.29
N MET A 235 12.44 -5.68 1.13
CA MET A 235 13.91 -5.47 1.12
C MET A 235 14.50 -5.87 -0.22
N GLU A 236 14.00 -6.95 -0.84
CA GLU A 236 14.43 -7.35 -2.18
C GLU A 236 14.12 -6.25 -3.22
N VAL A 237 12.95 -5.61 -3.14
CA VAL A 237 12.59 -4.47 -4.01
C VAL A 237 13.56 -3.30 -3.79
N TYR A 238 13.86 -2.99 -2.53
CA TYR A 238 14.78 -1.91 -2.16
C TYR A 238 16.19 -2.16 -2.71
N VAL A 239 16.74 -3.35 -2.46
CA VAL A 239 18.09 -3.74 -2.92
C VAL A 239 18.14 -3.73 -4.46
N ASN A 240 17.12 -4.28 -5.13
CA ASN A 240 17.06 -4.29 -6.60
C ASN A 240 16.92 -2.87 -7.18
N SER A 241 16.29 -1.95 -6.48
CA SER A 241 16.23 -0.54 -6.92
C SER A 241 17.63 0.09 -6.88
N ILE A 242 18.41 -0.22 -5.86
CA ILE A 242 19.78 0.26 -5.71
C ILE A 242 20.69 -0.35 -6.81
N THR A 243 20.64 -1.67 -7.02
CA THR A 243 21.50 -2.34 -8.01
C THR A 243 21.15 -1.94 -9.44
N ASN A 244 19.86 -1.73 -9.74
CA ASN A 244 19.41 -1.41 -11.11
C ASN A 244 19.78 0.01 -11.56
N VAL A 245 20.26 0.88 -10.66
CA VAL A 245 20.81 2.18 -11.05
C VAL A 245 22.07 1.99 -11.89
N PHE A 246 22.86 0.95 -11.63
CA PHE A 246 24.11 0.66 -12.37
C PHE A 246 23.83 -0.05 -13.70
N GLY A 247 22.71 -0.74 -13.84
CA GLY A 247 22.36 -1.43 -15.08
C GLY A 247 21.12 -2.31 -14.91
N PRO A 248 20.26 -2.34 -15.91
CA PRO A 248 18.98 -3.08 -15.81
C PRO A 248 19.15 -4.59 -15.70
N HIS A 249 20.35 -5.13 -15.96
CA HIS A 249 20.61 -6.57 -15.89
C HIS A 249 21.27 -7.00 -14.57
N THR A 250 21.53 -6.06 -13.66
CA THR A 250 22.08 -6.37 -12.35
C THR A 250 20.90 -6.51 -11.37
N GLY A 251 20.46 -7.74 -11.13
CA GLY A 251 19.34 -8.05 -10.23
C GLY A 251 19.79 -8.91 -9.05
N TYR A 252 19.30 -8.60 -7.88
CA TYR A 252 19.42 -9.45 -6.70
C TYR A 252 18.16 -10.31 -6.58
N PHE A 253 18.33 -11.60 -6.38
CA PHE A 253 17.26 -12.53 -6.08
C PHE A 253 17.48 -13.08 -4.67
N ALA A 254 16.56 -12.80 -3.77
CA ALA A 254 16.60 -13.37 -2.42
C ALA A 254 16.58 -14.90 -2.50
N PRO A 255 17.31 -15.60 -1.64
CA PRO A 255 17.21 -17.07 -1.58
C PRO A 255 15.76 -17.47 -1.28
N LYS A 256 15.19 -18.33 -2.13
CA LYS A 256 13.82 -18.84 -1.92
C LYS A 256 13.72 -19.50 -0.55
N LYS A 257 12.70 -19.17 0.23
CA LYS A 257 12.37 -19.90 1.45
C LYS A 257 12.17 -21.37 1.06
N LYS A 258 12.94 -22.31 1.64
CA LYS A 258 12.68 -23.75 1.51
C LYS A 258 11.36 -24.03 2.21
N GLU A 259 10.35 -24.35 1.40
CA GLU A 259 9.12 -24.85 1.99
C GLU A 259 9.42 -26.19 2.64
N UNK A 260 9.31 -26.22 3.69
CA UNK A 260 9.51 -27.37 4.44
C UNK A 260 8.39 -28.29 4.20
N UNK A 261 8.68 -29.07 3.67
CA UNK A 261 7.74 -30.05 3.37
C UNK A 261 7.42 -30.86 4.46
#